data_9d01a689daabef21eec782dffcc5614a
#
_entry.id   9d01a689daabef21eec782dffcc5614a
#
_cell.length_a   1.000
_cell.length_b   1.000
_cell.length_c   1.000
_cell.angle_alpha   90.00
_cell.angle_beta   90.00
_cell.angle_gamma   90.00
#
_symmetry.space_group_name_H-M   'P 1'
#
loop_
_entity.id
_entity.type
_entity.pdbx_description
1 polymer ?
#
loop_
_entity_poly.entity_id
_entity_poly.type
_entity_poly.pdbx_seq_one_letter_code
_entity_poly.pdbx_strand_id
1 'polypeptide(L)'
;MNKRKLIQHHKWLGLVLSFFLLMFCVSGILLNHRQLISDINVSRTLLPQRYEDSQWNGGLLRGTLPVDSHILIYGASGIFLTDSTAAHIADFNEGLPTGADYRQIRNVVSVGNSAKQLFAVSQLALYCFGTHGKWHTEALPLADSDELLTDIAAHGDTLVVLSRSHAYIAVSPYTQFRRIDLPAPPDYKDRTTAFRTVWLLHSGELFGTVGRFVVDAVALVLIVLIVTGFAFFCLRKTKRRWQSKGRKMK
;
A
#
# COMPACT_ATOMS: atom_id res chain seq x y z
N MET A 1 -3.59 45.72 -14.87
CA MET A 1 -4.32 44.97 -13.80
C MET A 1 -4.09 45.68 -12.48
N ASN A 2 -5.16 46.02 -11.70
CA ASN A 2 -5.02 46.81 -10.49
C ASN A 2 -4.34 45.93 -9.39
N LYS A 3 -3.26 46.47 -8.75
CA LYS A 3 -2.47 45.78 -7.70
C LYS A 3 -3.35 45.14 -6.60
N ARG A 4 -4.46 45.79 -6.22
CA ARG A 4 -5.40 45.27 -5.21
C ARG A 4 -6.12 44.00 -5.70
N LYS A 5 -6.53 43.95 -6.97
CA LYS A 5 -7.18 42.76 -7.57
C LYS A 5 -6.20 41.59 -7.64
N LEU A 6 -4.94 41.86 -8.06
CA LEU A 6 -3.90 40.83 -8.12
C LEU A 6 -3.64 40.20 -6.76
N ILE A 7 -3.49 40.99 -5.70
CA ILE A 7 -3.31 40.49 -4.33
C ILE A 7 -4.53 39.68 -3.86
N GLN A 8 -5.73 40.12 -4.23
CA GLN A 8 -6.95 39.40 -3.85
C GLN A 8 -7.05 38.04 -4.56
N HIS A 9 -6.75 37.99 -5.85
CA HIS A 9 -6.73 36.72 -6.60
C HIS A 9 -5.66 35.77 -6.06
N HIS A 10 -4.43 36.25 -5.84
CA HIS A 10 -3.36 35.45 -5.26
C HIS A 10 -3.74 34.87 -3.90
N LYS A 11 -4.42 35.63 -3.06
CA LYS A 11 -4.87 35.23 -1.74
C LYS A 11 -5.94 34.12 -1.80
N TRP A 12 -6.93 34.23 -2.70
CA TRP A 12 -7.97 33.20 -2.86
C TRP A 12 -7.42 31.95 -3.52
N LEU A 13 -6.57 32.12 -4.52
CA LEU A 13 -5.88 30.98 -5.17
C LEU A 13 -5.00 30.24 -4.16
N GLY A 14 -4.22 30.95 -3.36
CA GLY A 14 -3.40 30.37 -2.30
C GLY A 14 -4.23 29.60 -1.26
N LEU A 15 -5.41 30.11 -0.90
CA LEU A 15 -6.32 29.43 0.03
C LEU A 15 -6.86 28.11 -0.55
N VAL A 16 -7.26 28.13 -1.83
CA VAL A 16 -7.74 26.91 -2.52
C VAL A 16 -6.62 25.89 -2.66
N LEU A 17 -5.44 26.34 -3.11
CA LEU A 17 -4.28 25.47 -3.29
C LEU A 17 -3.78 24.89 -1.97
N SER A 18 -3.88 25.63 -0.85
CA SER A 18 -3.47 25.14 0.46
C SER A 18 -4.25 23.92 0.92
N PHE A 19 -5.52 23.78 0.53
CA PHE A 19 -6.31 22.58 0.79
C PHE A 19 -5.74 21.35 0.08
N PHE A 20 -5.41 21.46 -1.20
CA PHE A 20 -4.79 20.36 -1.94
C PHE A 20 -3.39 20.03 -1.41
N LEU A 21 -2.60 21.05 -1.08
CA LEU A 21 -1.27 20.84 -0.51
C LEU A 21 -1.34 20.13 0.84
N LEU A 22 -2.30 20.49 1.70
CA LEU A 22 -2.53 19.79 2.95
C LEU A 22 -2.89 18.32 2.73
N MET A 23 -3.79 18.05 1.78
CA MET A 23 -4.16 16.68 1.40
C MET A 23 -2.92 15.88 0.93
N PHE A 24 -2.07 16.46 0.08
CA PHE A 24 -0.86 15.80 -0.40
C PHE A 24 0.17 15.57 0.69
N CYS A 25 0.36 16.51 1.62
CA CYS A 25 1.26 16.31 2.76
C CYS A 25 0.79 15.16 3.66
N VAL A 26 -0.49 15.14 4.02
CA VAL A 26 -1.06 14.07 4.86
C VAL A 26 -0.98 12.72 4.16
N SER A 27 -1.43 12.64 2.90
CA SER A 27 -1.37 11.38 2.15
C SER A 27 0.06 10.91 1.90
N GLY A 28 1.01 11.82 1.68
CA GLY A 28 2.43 11.50 1.50
C GLY A 28 3.03 10.84 2.74
N ILE A 29 2.78 11.40 3.93
CA ILE A 29 3.21 10.81 5.20
C ILE A 29 2.60 9.42 5.38
N LEU A 30 1.29 9.25 5.15
CA LEU A 30 0.62 7.96 5.28
C LEU A 30 1.18 6.91 4.31
N LEU A 31 1.50 7.30 3.08
CA LEU A 31 2.11 6.40 2.08
C LEU A 31 3.53 5.99 2.45
N ASN A 32 4.32 6.87 3.07
CA ASN A 32 5.65 6.54 3.58
C ASN A 32 5.59 5.55 4.76
N HIS A 33 4.49 5.55 5.50
CA HIS A 33 4.27 4.71 6.67
C HIS A 33 3.10 3.74 6.45
N ARG A 34 3.12 3.00 5.35
CA ARG A 34 2.03 2.12 4.91
C ARG A 34 1.53 1.17 6.01
N GLN A 35 2.42 0.65 6.83
CA GLN A 35 2.06 -0.29 7.90
C GLN A 35 1.05 0.30 8.90
N LEU A 36 1.07 1.64 9.12
CA LEU A 36 0.13 2.30 10.03
C LEU A 36 -1.33 2.26 9.55
N ILE A 37 -1.54 2.08 8.25
CA ILE A 37 -2.88 2.09 7.63
C ILE A 37 -3.29 0.73 7.04
N SER A 38 -2.41 -0.27 7.09
CA SER A 38 -2.63 -1.59 6.47
C SER A 38 -3.80 -2.37 7.05
N ASP A 39 -4.12 -2.13 8.33
CA ASP A 39 -5.27 -2.76 9.02
C ASP A 39 -6.58 -1.98 8.85
N ILE A 40 -6.53 -0.78 8.26
CA ILE A 40 -7.69 0.09 8.12
C ILE A 40 -8.45 -0.28 6.84
N ASN A 41 -9.66 -0.75 7.00
CA ASN A 41 -10.57 -1.05 5.90
C ASN A 41 -11.48 0.16 5.62
N VAL A 42 -11.54 0.60 4.38
CA VAL A 42 -12.44 1.66 3.92
C VAL A 42 -13.58 1.04 3.12
N SER A 43 -14.83 1.37 3.49
CA SER A 43 -15.98 0.92 2.72
C SER A 43 -15.99 1.54 1.32
N ARG A 44 -16.23 0.72 0.28
CA ARG A 44 -16.35 1.21 -1.10
C ARG A 44 -17.48 2.20 -1.29
N THR A 45 -18.53 2.14 -0.48
CA THR A 45 -19.66 3.08 -0.51
C THR A 45 -19.27 4.52 -0.19
N LEU A 46 -18.10 4.74 0.43
CA LEU A 46 -17.53 6.07 0.68
C LEU A 46 -16.76 6.62 -0.52
N LEU A 47 -16.52 5.80 -1.54
CA LEU A 47 -15.78 6.19 -2.74
C LEU A 47 -16.75 6.67 -3.83
N PRO A 48 -16.26 7.47 -4.81
CA PRO A 48 -17.07 7.86 -5.96
C PRO A 48 -17.63 6.63 -6.69
N GLN A 49 -18.84 6.74 -7.23
CA GLN A 49 -19.62 5.66 -7.86
C GLN A 49 -18.84 4.78 -8.86
N ARG A 50 -17.82 5.31 -9.53
CA ARG A 50 -16.96 4.49 -10.42
C ARG A 50 -16.14 3.41 -9.69
N TYR A 51 -16.02 3.48 -8.36
CA TYR A 51 -15.37 2.48 -7.50
C TYR A 51 -16.38 1.64 -6.72
N GLU A 52 -17.67 1.96 -6.82
CA GLU A 52 -18.80 1.21 -6.30
C GLU A 52 -19.18 0.13 -7.33
N ASP A 53 -18.22 -0.79 -7.61
CA ASP A 53 -18.49 -1.88 -8.52
C ASP A 53 -19.59 -2.78 -7.96
N SER A 54 -20.62 -3.00 -8.77
CA SER A 54 -21.68 -3.99 -8.50
C SER A 54 -21.11 -5.42 -8.44
N GLN A 55 -19.90 -5.62 -8.99
CA GLN A 55 -19.16 -6.88 -8.94
C GLN A 55 -18.12 -6.82 -7.82
N TRP A 56 -18.24 -7.74 -6.86
CA TRP A 56 -17.30 -7.86 -5.72
C TRP A 56 -15.84 -8.04 -6.15
N ASN A 57 -15.60 -8.57 -7.36
CA ASN A 57 -14.30 -8.92 -7.91
C ASN A 57 -13.78 -7.95 -8.99
N GLY A 58 -14.45 -6.84 -9.24
CA GLY A 58 -14.11 -5.89 -10.32
C GLY A 58 -12.64 -5.48 -10.32
N GLY A 59 -11.84 -6.01 -11.28
CA GLY A 59 -10.41 -5.75 -11.43
C GLY A 59 -9.50 -6.25 -10.27
N LEU A 60 -10.01 -7.07 -9.36
CA LEU A 60 -9.31 -7.49 -8.15
C LEU A 60 -8.68 -8.87 -8.23
N LEU A 61 -9.09 -9.70 -9.20
CA LEU A 61 -8.52 -11.03 -9.40
C LEU A 61 -7.12 -10.94 -10.00
N ARG A 62 -6.23 -11.84 -9.58
CA ARG A 62 -4.83 -11.89 -10.02
C ARG A 62 -4.43 -13.22 -10.63
N GLY A 63 -4.97 -14.31 -10.12
CA GLY A 63 -4.59 -15.63 -10.64
C GLY A 63 -5.43 -16.75 -10.09
N THR A 64 -5.10 -17.95 -10.56
CA THR A 64 -5.75 -19.20 -10.19
C THR A 64 -4.72 -20.27 -9.92
N LEU A 65 -5.05 -21.23 -9.04
CA LEU A 65 -4.26 -22.42 -8.79
C LEU A 65 -5.18 -23.65 -8.73
N PRO A 66 -5.03 -24.64 -9.62
CA PRO A 66 -5.74 -25.91 -9.47
C PRO A 66 -5.24 -26.68 -8.25
N VAL A 67 -6.17 -27.12 -7.40
CA VAL A 67 -5.89 -27.95 -6.21
C VAL A 67 -6.90 -29.08 -6.18
N ASP A 68 -6.46 -30.29 -6.45
CA ASP A 68 -7.26 -31.51 -6.58
C ASP A 68 -8.48 -31.31 -7.51
N SER A 69 -9.72 -31.42 -6.99
CA SER A 69 -10.95 -31.21 -7.77
C SER A 69 -11.45 -29.77 -7.77
N HIS A 70 -10.73 -28.85 -7.15
CA HIS A 70 -11.13 -27.46 -6.99
C HIS A 70 -10.14 -26.51 -7.64
N ILE A 71 -10.54 -25.27 -7.80
CA ILE A 71 -9.70 -24.19 -8.29
C ILE A 71 -9.68 -23.09 -7.22
N LEU A 72 -8.50 -22.74 -6.75
CA LEU A 72 -8.31 -21.52 -5.96
C LEU A 72 -8.26 -20.33 -6.91
N ILE A 73 -9.01 -19.30 -6.59
CA ILE A 73 -8.98 -17.98 -7.23
C ILE A 73 -8.45 -17.00 -6.19
N TYR A 74 -7.47 -16.18 -6.54
CA TYR A 74 -6.89 -15.25 -5.58
C TYR A 74 -6.68 -13.86 -6.18
N GLY A 75 -6.58 -12.87 -5.32
CA GLY A 75 -6.38 -11.49 -5.74
C GLY A 75 -6.38 -10.49 -4.59
N ALA A 76 -6.77 -9.26 -4.88
CA ALA A 76 -6.75 -8.17 -3.90
C ALA A 76 -7.79 -8.31 -2.78
N SER A 77 -8.78 -9.20 -2.93
CA SER A 77 -9.82 -9.44 -1.92
C SER A 77 -9.57 -10.71 -1.08
N GLY A 78 -8.49 -11.45 -1.36
CA GLY A 78 -8.15 -12.70 -0.67
C GLY A 78 -8.13 -13.91 -1.57
N ILE A 79 -8.45 -15.07 -0.99
CA ILE A 79 -8.43 -16.39 -1.63
C ILE A 79 -9.83 -16.99 -1.58
N PHE A 80 -10.27 -17.54 -2.69
CA PHE A 80 -11.59 -18.14 -2.85
C PHE A 80 -11.46 -19.52 -3.48
N LEU A 81 -12.35 -20.43 -3.14
CA LEU A 81 -12.43 -21.78 -3.68
C LEU A 81 -13.62 -21.89 -4.62
N THR A 82 -13.42 -22.49 -5.77
CA THR A 82 -14.51 -22.79 -6.71
C THR A 82 -14.34 -24.17 -7.34
N ASP A 83 -15.40 -24.66 -7.96
CA ASP A 83 -15.38 -25.87 -8.80
C ASP A 83 -14.98 -25.55 -10.25
N SER A 84 -14.94 -26.58 -11.09
CA SER A 84 -14.60 -26.45 -12.51
C SER A 84 -15.61 -25.63 -13.32
N THR A 85 -16.81 -25.39 -12.78
CA THR A 85 -17.89 -24.63 -13.46
C THR A 85 -17.87 -23.16 -13.07
N ALA A 86 -17.13 -22.81 -12.01
CA ALA A 86 -17.12 -21.51 -11.38
C ALA A 86 -18.52 -20.98 -10.98
N ALA A 87 -19.48 -21.89 -10.80
CA ALA A 87 -20.86 -21.54 -10.45
C ALA A 87 -21.01 -21.18 -8.98
N HIS A 88 -20.15 -21.74 -8.12
CA HIS A 88 -20.17 -21.50 -6.69
C HIS A 88 -18.77 -21.06 -6.22
N ILE A 89 -18.74 -19.98 -5.45
CA ILE A 89 -17.51 -19.44 -4.88
C ILE A 89 -17.63 -19.47 -3.36
N ALA A 90 -16.69 -20.16 -2.71
CA ALA A 90 -16.59 -20.22 -1.25
C ALA A 90 -15.42 -19.36 -0.77
N ASP A 91 -15.61 -18.72 0.38
CA ASP A 91 -14.53 -18.00 1.08
C ASP A 91 -13.48 -18.99 1.58
N PHE A 92 -12.22 -18.74 1.30
CA PHE A 92 -11.08 -19.53 1.72
C PHE A 92 -10.06 -18.71 2.51
N ASN A 93 -10.52 -17.66 3.21
CA ASN A 93 -9.69 -16.70 3.92
C ASN A 93 -9.53 -16.97 5.41
N GLU A 94 -10.05 -18.08 5.95
CA GLU A 94 -10.01 -18.36 7.38
C GLU A 94 -8.56 -18.41 7.89
N GLY A 95 -8.26 -17.57 8.89
CA GLY A 95 -6.93 -17.41 9.47
C GLY A 95 -6.08 -16.29 8.83
N LEU A 96 -6.45 -15.74 7.67
CA LEU A 96 -5.79 -14.54 7.15
C LEU A 96 -6.14 -13.32 8.01
N PRO A 97 -5.20 -12.37 8.17
CA PRO A 97 -5.49 -11.11 8.86
C PRO A 97 -6.67 -10.36 8.25
N THR A 98 -7.39 -9.57 9.05
CA THR A 98 -8.58 -8.84 8.60
C THR A 98 -8.26 -7.58 7.79
N GLY A 99 -7.04 -7.05 7.90
CA GLY A 99 -6.60 -5.85 7.17
C GLY A 99 -6.58 -6.07 5.66
N ALA A 100 -7.17 -5.14 4.91
CA ALA A 100 -7.30 -5.25 3.45
C ALA A 100 -5.94 -5.41 2.73
N ASP A 101 -4.90 -4.76 3.22
CA ASP A 101 -3.55 -4.85 2.63
C ASP A 101 -2.93 -6.24 2.79
N TYR A 102 -3.18 -6.92 3.91
CA TYR A 102 -2.70 -8.28 4.16
C TYR A 102 -3.41 -9.31 3.27
N ARG A 103 -4.68 -9.05 2.91
CA ARG A 103 -5.47 -9.90 2.01
C ARG A 103 -5.22 -9.68 0.53
N GLN A 104 -4.36 -8.73 0.16
CA GLN A 104 -3.94 -8.53 -1.22
C GLN A 104 -2.97 -9.62 -1.68
N ILE A 105 -3.51 -10.81 -1.92
CA ILE A 105 -2.73 -11.98 -2.33
C ILE A 105 -2.15 -11.74 -3.73
N ARG A 106 -0.84 -11.91 -3.85
CA ARG A 106 -0.10 -11.75 -5.11
C ARG A 106 0.00 -13.06 -5.87
N ASN A 107 0.30 -14.12 -5.16
CA ASN A 107 0.40 -15.46 -5.73
C ASN A 107 0.11 -16.52 -4.66
N VAL A 108 -0.33 -17.70 -5.13
CA VAL A 108 -0.55 -18.89 -4.33
C VAL A 108 0.12 -20.06 -5.03
N VAL A 109 0.86 -20.87 -4.29
CA VAL A 109 1.54 -22.06 -4.82
C VAL A 109 1.25 -23.29 -3.98
N SER A 110 1.35 -24.45 -4.61
CA SER A 110 1.36 -25.76 -3.96
C SER A 110 2.76 -26.34 -4.07
N VAL A 111 3.36 -26.73 -2.94
CA VAL A 111 4.72 -27.27 -2.89
C VAL A 111 4.70 -28.64 -2.19
N GLY A 112 5.64 -29.50 -2.55
CA GLY A 112 5.80 -30.84 -2.01
C GLY A 112 5.35 -31.93 -2.98
N ASN A 113 6.14 -33.01 -3.06
CA ASN A 113 5.87 -34.13 -3.97
C ASN A 113 4.88 -35.14 -3.36
N SER A 114 4.99 -35.41 -2.07
CA SER A 114 4.18 -36.43 -1.39
C SER A 114 3.03 -35.85 -0.57
N ALA A 115 3.26 -34.74 0.12
CA ALA A 115 2.25 -34.00 0.88
C ALA A 115 2.25 -32.55 0.37
N LYS A 116 1.26 -32.22 -0.45
CA LYS A 116 1.12 -30.87 -0.99
C LYS A 116 0.73 -29.90 0.11
N GLN A 117 1.54 -28.87 0.26
CA GLN A 117 1.28 -27.76 1.20
C GLN A 117 1.05 -26.48 0.39
N LEU A 118 0.04 -25.72 0.79
CA LEU A 118 -0.29 -24.46 0.12
C LEU A 118 0.40 -23.31 0.82
N PHE A 119 0.98 -22.42 0.02
CA PHE A 119 1.53 -21.16 0.46
C PHE A 119 0.95 -20.01 -0.35
N ALA A 120 0.68 -18.88 0.30
CA ALA A 120 0.21 -17.67 -0.33
C ALA A 120 1.09 -16.50 0.08
N VAL A 121 1.34 -15.59 -0.82
CA VAL A 121 2.10 -14.38 -0.54
C VAL A 121 1.25 -13.14 -0.78
N SER A 122 1.23 -12.24 0.20
CA SER A 122 0.82 -10.85 0.04
C SER A 122 2.05 -9.95 -0.06
N GLN A 123 1.87 -8.66 -0.18
CA GLN A 123 2.99 -7.73 -0.16
C GLN A 123 3.67 -7.63 1.21
N LEU A 124 2.93 -7.94 2.29
CA LEU A 124 3.36 -7.72 3.67
C LEU A 124 3.69 -9.01 4.41
N ALA A 125 3.23 -10.17 3.93
CA ALA A 125 3.39 -11.42 4.65
C ALA A 125 3.36 -12.66 3.73
N LEU A 126 3.97 -13.73 4.22
CA LEU A 126 3.85 -15.08 3.71
C LEU A 126 2.87 -15.85 4.59
N TYR A 127 1.99 -16.62 3.95
CA TYR A 127 1.00 -17.45 4.62
C TYR A 127 1.18 -18.91 4.24
N CYS A 128 0.96 -19.79 5.19
CA CYS A 128 0.90 -21.23 5.01
C CYS A 128 -0.48 -21.76 5.41
N PHE A 129 -1.05 -22.65 4.62
CA PHE A 129 -2.31 -23.32 4.94
C PHE A 129 -2.03 -24.53 5.80
N GLY A 130 -2.46 -24.47 7.04
CA GLY A 130 -2.18 -25.50 8.05
C GLY A 130 -3.15 -26.69 8.01
N THR A 131 -2.80 -27.75 8.73
CA THR A 131 -3.57 -29.00 8.86
C THR A 131 -4.97 -28.80 9.49
N HIS A 132 -5.20 -27.69 10.19
CA HIS A 132 -6.49 -27.35 10.79
C HIS A 132 -7.43 -26.59 9.84
N GLY A 133 -7.10 -26.49 8.55
CA GLY A 133 -7.94 -25.82 7.56
C GLY A 133 -7.89 -24.29 7.61
N LYS A 134 -6.84 -23.70 8.21
CA LYS A 134 -6.69 -22.25 8.37
C LYS A 134 -5.33 -21.79 7.88
N TRP A 135 -5.29 -20.57 7.35
CA TRP A 135 -4.06 -19.88 7.04
C TRP A 135 -3.37 -19.37 8.30
N HIS A 136 -2.07 -19.43 8.35
CA HIS A 136 -1.26 -18.78 9.38
C HIS A 136 -0.08 -18.07 8.75
N THR A 137 0.42 -17.02 9.41
CA THR A 137 1.55 -16.25 8.93
C THR A 137 2.84 -16.96 9.24
N GLU A 138 3.70 -17.09 8.24
CA GLU A 138 5.06 -17.61 8.36
C GLU A 138 6.07 -16.50 8.53
N ALA A 139 7.02 -16.70 9.44
CA ALA A 139 8.09 -15.75 9.68
C ALA A 139 9.19 -15.88 8.62
N LEU A 140 9.54 -14.77 7.98
CA LEU A 140 10.68 -14.66 7.08
C LEU A 140 11.81 -13.86 7.74
N PRO A 141 13.09 -14.24 7.53
CA PRO A 141 14.23 -13.47 8.02
C PRO A 141 14.49 -12.25 7.13
N LEU A 142 13.52 -11.31 7.09
CA LEU A 142 13.59 -10.11 6.26
C LEU A 142 14.84 -9.29 6.60
N ALA A 143 15.46 -8.70 5.57
CA ALA A 143 16.64 -7.86 5.74
C ALA A 143 16.28 -6.50 6.40
N ASP A 144 15.07 -6.02 6.12
CA ASP A 144 14.50 -4.80 6.69
C ASP A 144 13.03 -5.06 7.05
N SER A 145 12.54 -4.48 8.12
CA SER A 145 11.13 -4.59 8.56
C SER A 145 10.13 -4.07 7.50
N ASP A 146 10.58 -3.15 6.65
CA ASP A 146 9.78 -2.55 5.59
C ASP A 146 9.93 -3.27 4.23
N GLU A 147 10.63 -4.41 4.21
CA GLU A 147 10.86 -5.16 2.98
C GLU A 147 9.57 -5.77 2.46
N LEU A 148 9.22 -5.44 1.22
CA LEU A 148 7.97 -5.85 0.60
C LEU A 148 8.18 -7.09 -0.26
N LEU A 149 7.32 -8.10 -0.05
CA LEU A 149 7.30 -9.33 -0.84
C LEU A 149 6.66 -9.06 -2.22
N THR A 150 7.17 -9.77 -3.23
CA THR A 150 6.74 -9.57 -4.62
C THR A 150 6.08 -10.79 -5.21
N ASP A 151 6.62 -11.98 -4.98
CA ASP A 151 6.14 -13.21 -5.60
C ASP A 151 6.57 -14.44 -4.81
N ILE A 152 6.01 -15.60 -5.17
CA ILE A 152 6.33 -16.92 -4.62
C ILE A 152 6.31 -17.97 -5.75
N ALA A 153 7.25 -18.87 -5.72
CA ALA A 153 7.32 -19.99 -6.66
C ALA A 153 7.68 -21.29 -5.94
N ALA A 154 7.19 -22.41 -6.45
CA ALA A 154 7.52 -23.74 -5.98
C ALA A 154 8.19 -24.55 -7.10
N HIS A 155 9.26 -25.28 -6.77
CA HIS A 155 9.91 -26.20 -7.69
C HIS A 155 10.32 -27.47 -6.93
N GLY A 156 9.66 -28.60 -7.21
CA GLY A 156 9.81 -29.83 -6.42
C GLY A 156 9.48 -29.59 -4.94
N ASP A 157 10.44 -29.89 -4.06
CA ASP A 157 10.34 -29.65 -2.61
C ASP A 157 10.96 -28.33 -2.17
N THR A 158 11.22 -27.43 -3.11
CA THR A 158 11.80 -26.11 -2.82
C THR A 158 10.76 -25.01 -2.99
N LEU A 159 10.64 -24.17 -1.97
CA LEU A 159 9.83 -22.97 -1.98
C LEU A 159 10.74 -21.75 -2.08
N VAL A 160 10.44 -20.85 -3.02
CA VAL A 160 11.18 -19.62 -3.24
C VAL A 160 10.22 -18.44 -3.06
N VAL A 161 10.51 -17.56 -2.14
CA VAL A 161 9.77 -16.31 -1.92
C VAL A 161 10.66 -15.16 -2.34
N LEU A 162 10.15 -14.28 -3.16
CA LEU A 162 10.87 -13.09 -3.61
C LEU A 162 10.37 -11.85 -2.86
N SER A 163 11.30 -11.06 -2.41
CA SER A 163 11.08 -9.67 -2.05
C SER A 163 11.48 -8.74 -3.20
N ARG A 164 11.50 -7.44 -2.96
CA ARG A 164 12.02 -6.47 -3.94
C ARG A 164 13.53 -6.57 -4.13
N SER A 165 14.27 -7.11 -3.16
CA SER A 165 15.74 -7.08 -3.13
C SER A 165 16.38 -8.45 -2.94
N HIS A 166 15.67 -9.42 -2.34
CA HIS A 166 16.23 -10.70 -1.94
C HIS A 166 15.35 -11.87 -2.34
N ALA A 167 15.92 -13.07 -2.35
CA ALA A 167 15.20 -14.33 -2.42
C ALA A 167 15.29 -15.05 -1.06
N TYR A 168 14.19 -15.66 -0.64
CA TYR A 168 14.09 -16.49 0.55
C TYR A 168 13.73 -17.89 0.14
N ILE A 169 14.60 -18.87 0.45
CA ILE A 169 14.44 -20.25 0.03
C ILE A 169 14.24 -21.13 1.25
N ALA A 170 13.25 -22.01 1.17
CA ALA A 170 13.01 -23.09 2.11
C ALA A 170 12.82 -24.41 1.38
N VAL A 171 13.22 -25.51 2.04
CA VAL A 171 12.92 -26.87 1.64
C VAL A 171 12.06 -27.54 2.73
N SER A 172 11.39 -28.64 2.37
CA SER A 172 10.60 -29.40 3.33
C SER A 172 11.38 -29.62 4.66
N PRO A 173 10.79 -29.36 5.83
CA PRO A 173 9.39 -29.05 6.16
C PRO A 173 8.99 -27.57 6.10
N TYR A 174 9.73 -26.70 5.43
CA TYR A 174 9.45 -25.25 5.18
C TYR A 174 9.41 -24.39 6.47
N THR A 175 10.07 -24.82 7.54
CA THR A 175 10.12 -24.12 8.83
C THR A 175 11.27 -23.12 8.92
N GLN A 176 12.25 -23.22 8.02
CA GLN A 176 13.42 -22.35 8.00
C GLN A 176 13.66 -21.76 6.62
N PHE A 177 13.57 -20.46 6.52
CA PHE A 177 13.86 -19.71 5.29
C PHE A 177 15.29 -19.17 5.34
N ARG A 178 16.05 -19.42 4.28
CA ARG A 178 17.39 -18.86 4.09
C ARG A 178 17.32 -17.71 3.10
N ARG A 179 17.78 -16.53 3.50
CA ARG A 179 17.96 -15.40 2.59
C ARG A 179 19.12 -15.66 1.63
N ILE A 180 18.91 -15.30 0.38
CA ILE A 180 19.92 -15.36 -0.69
C ILE A 180 19.98 -13.99 -1.35
N ASP A 181 21.18 -13.45 -1.42
CA ASP A 181 21.49 -12.26 -2.21
C ASP A 181 21.72 -12.75 -3.66
N LEU A 182 20.88 -12.26 -4.57
CA LEU A 182 20.95 -12.69 -5.98
C LEU A 182 22.18 -12.06 -6.64
N PRO A 183 23.02 -12.86 -7.32
CA PRO A 183 24.15 -12.33 -8.08
C PRO A 183 23.63 -11.51 -9.27
N ALA A 184 24.35 -10.46 -9.62
CA ALA A 184 24.04 -9.70 -10.81
C ALA A 184 24.23 -10.57 -12.07
N PRO A 185 23.34 -10.46 -13.09
CA PRO A 185 23.54 -11.11 -14.38
C PRO A 185 24.86 -10.64 -15.04
N PRO A 186 25.54 -11.47 -15.85
CA PRO A 186 26.84 -11.13 -16.44
C PRO A 186 26.87 -9.82 -17.24
N ASP A 187 25.78 -9.49 -17.91
CA ASP A 187 25.66 -8.28 -18.74
C ASP A 187 24.82 -7.17 -18.06
N TYR A 188 24.69 -7.25 -16.73
CA TYR A 188 23.89 -6.25 -16.00
C TYR A 188 24.49 -4.85 -16.17
N LYS A 189 23.68 -3.96 -16.76
CA LYS A 189 24.00 -2.54 -16.85
C LYS A 189 23.31 -1.86 -15.67
N ASP A 190 24.10 -1.24 -14.79
CA ASP A 190 23.60 -0.46 -13.66
C ASP A 190 22.83 0.78 -14.12
N ARG A 191 21.59 0.54 -14.55
CA ARG A 191 20.69 1.59 -15.06
C ARG A 191 19.34 1.48 -14.37
N THR A 192 18.81 2.62 -13.96
CA THR A 192 17.44 2.74 -13.46
C THR A 192 16.62 3.64 -14.42
N THR A 193 15.28 3.54 -14.34
CA THR A 193 14.42 4.41 -15.16
C THR A 193 14.34 5.80 -14.56
N ALA A 194 14.16 6.81 -15.43
CA ALA A 194 13.93 8.20 -14.98
C ALA A 194 12.71 8.29 -14.03
N PHE A 195 11.64 7.54 -14.32
CA PHE A 195 10.48 7.47 -13.43
C PHE A 195 10.86 6.99 -12.02
N ARG A 196 11.62 5.88 -11.91
CA ARG A 196 12.06 5.37 -10.62
C ARG A 196 12.95 6.38 -9.88
N THR A 197 13.85 7.05 -10.60
CA THR A 197 14.73 8.06 -10.01
C THR A 197 13.92 9.23 -9.43
N VAL A 198 12.96 9.76 -10.18
CA VAL A 198 12.08 10.84 -9.70
C VAL A 198 11.24 10.38 -8.51
N TRP A 199 10.72 9.14 -8.56
CA TRP A 199 9.95 8.58 -7.46
C TRP A 199 10.79 8.43 -6.18
N LEU A 200 12.01 7.89 -6.28
CA LEU A 200 12.95 7.75 -5.15
C LEU A 200 13.31 9.12 -4.53
N LEU A 201 13.49 10.14 -5.38
CA LEU A 201 13.74 11.51 -4.91
C LEU A 201 12.52 12.09 -4.21
N HIS A 202 11.31 11.91 -4.78
CA HIS A 202 10.07 12.45 -4.24
C HIS A 202 9.67 11.83 -2.91
N SER A 203 9.85 10.52 -2.75
CA SER A 203 9.57 9.78 -1.50
C SER A 203 10.67 9.93 -0.45
N GLY A 204 11.83 10.45 -0.82
CA GLY A 204 13.03 10.48 0.03
C GLY A 204 13.80 9.17 0.08
N GLU A 205 13.30 8.09 -0.52
CA GLU A 205 13.97 6.77 -0.52
C GLU A 205 15.37 6.80 -1.14
N LEU A 206 15.68 7.79 -1.99
CA LEU A 206 17.01 7.97 -2.56
C LEU A 206 18.11 8.08 -1.49
N PHE A 207 17.77 8.62 -0.32
CA PHE A 207 18.64 8.77 0.83
C PHE A 207 18.29 7.78 1.96
N GLY A 208 17.60 6.70 1.64
CA GLY A 208 17.18 5.67 2.58
C GLY A 208 16.21 6.20 3.66
N THR A 209 16.30 5.62 4.85
CA THR A 209 15.46 5.98 6.00
C THR A 209 15.57 7.45 6.39
N VAL A 210 16.80 8.02 6.33
CA VAL A 210 17.04 9.44 6.65
C VAL A 210 16.27 10.34 5.68
N GLY A 211 16.31 10.04 4.38
CA GLY A 211 15.57 10.81 3.38
C GLY A 211 14.06 10.77 3.58
N ARG A 212 13.49 9.63 3.94
CA ARG A 212 12.07 9.51 4.28
C ARG A 212 11.70 10.42 5.46
N PHE A 213 12.50 10.41 6.55
CA PHE A 213 12.26 11.30 7.69
C PHE A 213 12.37 12.78 7.34
N VAL A 214 13.28 13.16 6.45
CA VAL A 214 13.39 14.55 5.97
C VAL A 214 12.13 14.97 5.21
N VAL A 215 11.63 14.14 4.30
CA VAL A 215 10.39 14.41 3.56
C VAL A 215 9.20 14.54 4.50
N ASP A 216 9.07 13.65 5.48
CA ASP A 216 8.00 13.71 6.49
C ASP A 216 8.10 14.97 7.36
N ALA A 217 9.30 15.37 7.77
CA ALA A 217 9.53 16.61 8.53
C ALA A 217 9.12 17.85 7.71
N VAL A 218 9.48 17.88 6.41
CA VAL A 218 9.08 18.97 5.50
C VAL A 218 7.55 19.00 5.36
N ALA A 219 6.90 17.85 5.19
CA ALA A 219 5.44 17.76 5.12
C ALA A 219 4.77 18.29 6.39
N LEU A 220 5.28 17.94 7.58
CA LEU A 220 4.79 18.45 8.87
C LEU A 220 4.94 19.97 8.99
N VAL A 221 6.09 20.51 8.60
CA VAL A 221 6.30 21.98 8.58
C VAL A 221 5.30 22.66 7.64
N LEU A 222 5.07 22.10 6.45
CA LEU A 222 4.08 22.63 5.51
C LEU A 222 2.66 22.59 6.09
N ILE A 223 2.27 21.51 6.78
CA ILE A 223 0.98 21.42 7.48
C ILE A 223 0.83 22.55 8.49
N VAL A 224 1.84 22.79 9.33
CA VAL A 224 1.83 23.87 10.32
C VAL A 224 1.70 25.23 9.64
N LEU A 225 2.45 25.49 8.56
CA LEU A 225 2.38 26.74 7.81
C LEU A 225 1.00 26.97 7.18
N ILE A 226 0.37 25.91 6.64
CA ILE A 226 -0.98 26.00 6.06
C ILE A 226 -2.01 26.30 7.15
N VAL A 227 -1.99 25.58 8.26
CA VAL A 227 -2.94 25.76 9.38
C VAL A 227 -2.80 27.15 9.99
N THR A 228 -1.58 27.61 10.25
CA THR A 228 -1.33 28.94 10.80
C THR A 228 -1.71 30.03 9.80
N GLY A 229 -1.41 29.87 8.52
CA GLY A 229 -1.83 30.77 7.44
C GLY A 229 -3.35 30.91 7.35
N PHE A 230 -4.08 29.80 7.45
CA PHE A 230 -5.54 29.78 7.50
C PHE A 230 -6.09 30.48 8.74
N ALA A 231 -5.52 30.20 9.93
CA ALA A 231 -5.90 30.85 11.19
C ALA A 231 -5.74 32.37 11.10
N PHE A 232 -4.60 32.86 10.61
CA PHE A 232 -4.38 34.32 10.40
C PHE A 232 -5.35 34.93 9.39
N PHE A 233 -5.71 34.17 8.34
CA PHE A 233 -6.70 34.62 7.38
C PHE A 233 -8.08 34.82 8.03
N CYS A 234 -8.53 33.88 8.84
CA CYS A 234 -9.81 33.93 9.55
C CYS A 234 -9.83 35.08 10.58
N LEU A 235 -8.79 35.20 11.41
CA LEU A 235 -8.68 36.24 12.44
C LEU A 235 -8.71 37.65 11.83
N ARG A 236 -7.98 37.90 10.73
CA ARG A 236 -8.00 39.19 10.03
C ARG A 236 -9.38 39.52 9.46
N LYS A 237 -10.12 38.53 8.96
CA LYS A 237 -11.49 38.71 8.42
C LYS A 237 -12.48 39.11 9.54
N THR A 238 -12.37 38.47 10.70
CA THR A 238 -13.18 38.75 11.88
C THR A 238 -12.94 40.16 12.39
N LYS A 239 -11.68 40.58 12.59
CA LYS A 239 -11.32 41.93 13.06
C LYS A 239 -11.84 43.03 12.13
N ARG A 240 -11.78 42.83 10.80
CA ARG A 240 -12.34 43.78 9.83
C ARG A 240 -13.85 43.92 9.91
N ARG A 241 -14.58 42.81 10.13
CA ARG A 241 -16.04 42.84 10.33
C ARG A 241 -16.46 43.60 11.59
N TRP A 242 -15.75 43.42 12.67
CA TRP A 242 -16.00 44.15 13.92
C TRP A 242 -15.77 45.66 13.77
N GLN A 243 -14.70 46.07 13.13
CA GLN A 243 -14.40 47.48 12.88
C GLN A 243 -15.43 48.14 11.94
N SER A 244 -15.96 47.42 10.96
CA SER A 244 -16.99 47.97 10.07
C SER A 244 -18.37 48.09 10.73
N LYS A 245 -18.72 47.19 11.68
CA LYS A 245 -19.96 47.30 12.48
C LYS A 245 -19.89 48.46 13.49
N GLY A 246 -18.77 48.68 14.15
CA GLY A 246 -18.57 49.77 15.09
C GLY A 246 -18.59 51.18 14.44
N ARG A 247 -18.26 51.29 13.13
CA ARG A 247 -18.39 52.52 12.35
C ARG A 247 -19.80 52.85 11.88
N LYS A 248 -20.71 51.87 11.82
CA LYS A 248 -22.10 52.06 11.41
C LYS A 248 -23.01 52.40 12.58
N MET A 249 -22.52 52.28 13.81
CA MET A 249 -23.26 52.62 15.05
C MET A 249 -22.82 53.96 15.68
N LYS A 250 -21.95 54.72 15.03
CA LYS A 250 -21.64 56.13 15.30
C LYS A 250 -22.13 56.96 14.11
#